data_31ba743f3a99f15934374053831c2c62
#
_entry.id   31ba743f3a99f15934374053831c2c62
#
_cell.length_a   1.000
_cell.length_b   1.000
_cell.length_c   1.000
_cell.angle_alpha   90.00
_cell.angle_beta   90.00
_cell.angle_gamma   90.00
#
_symmetry.space_group_name_H-M   'P 1'
#
loop_
_entity.id
_entity.type
_entity.pdbx_description
1 polymer ?
#
loop_
_entity_poly.entity_id
_entity_poly.type
_entity_poly.pdbx_seq_one_letter_code
_entity_poly.pdbx_strand_id
1 'polypeptide(L)' 'TNSVATIFAWTGALRKRGEMDGNTELMAFADKLEKATIDTIEEGKMTKDLALITTIPNPTVLNSEDFIKAIAEKL' A
#
# COMPACT_ATOMS: atom_id res chain seq x y z
N THR A 1 -9.99 -10.74 2.32
CA THR A 1 -9.32 -10.04 1.22
C THR A 1 -8.16 -9.19 1.74
N ASN A 2 -6.99 -9.35 1.19
CA ASN A 2 -5.81 -8.61 1.64
C ASN A 2 -5.63 -7.33 0.81
N SER A 3 -5.94 -6.18 1.42
CA SER A 3 -5.83 -4.87 0.76
C SER A 3 -4.40 -4.57 0.31
N VAL A 4 -3.39 -5.02 1.06
CA VAL A 4 -1.98 -4.82 0.70
C VAL A 4 -1.65 -5.55 -0.59
N ALA A 5 -2.07 -6.81 -0.72
CA ALA A 5 -1.84 -7.58 -1.96
C ALA A 5 -2.52 -6.90 -3.15
N THR A 6 -3.72 -6.36 -2.95
CA THR A 6 -4.45 -5.63 -4.00
C THR A 6 -3.68 -4.38 -4.42
N ILE A 7 -3.18 -3.60 -3.46
CA ILE A 7 -2.41 -2.39 -3.75
C ILE A 7 -1.14 -2.73 -4.54
N PHE A 8 -0.40 -3.76 -4.12
CA PHE A 8 0.82 -4.16 -4.84
C PHE A 8 0.54 -4.71 -6.24
N ALA A 9 -0.60 -5.38 -6.43
CA ALA A 9 -1.02 -5.80 -7.77
C ALA A 9 -1.29 -4.57 -8.66
N TRP A 10 -1.92 -3.54 -8.12
CA TRP A 10 -2.18 -2.28 -8.83
C TRP A 10 -0.88 -1.55 -9.16
N THR A 11 0.05 -1.43 -8.22
CA THR A 11 1.31 -0.73 -8.46
C THR A 11 2.16 -1.47 -9.48
N GLY A 12 2.15 -2.81 -9.47
CA GLY A 12 2.82 -3.61 -10.49
C GLY A 12 2.25 -3.36 -11.88
N ALA A 13 0.92 -3.30 -11.99
CA ALA A 13 0.24 -3.01 -13.25
C ALA A 13 0.55 -1.59 -13.74
N LEU A 14 0.52 -0.61 -12.84
CA LEU A 14 0.83 0.79 -13.17
C LEU A 14 2.27 0.93 -13.63
N ARG A 15 3.20 0.27 -12.96
CA ARG A 15 4.62 0.32 -13.33
C ARG A 15 4.85 -0.29 -14.70
N LYS A 16 4.22 -1.43 -14.97
CA LYS A 16 4.32 -2.08 -16.27
C LYS A 16 3.75 -1.19 -17.38
N ARG A 17 2.60 -0.58 -17.13
CA ARG A 17 1.98 0.35 -18.09
C ARG A 17 2.88 1.55 -18.33
N GLY A 18 3.48 2.09 -17.27
CA GLY A 18 4.40 3.21 -17.36
C GLY A 18 5.62 2.86 -18.23
N GLU A 19 6.17 1.67 -18.07
CA GLU A 19 7.28 1.19 -18.88
C GLU A 19 6.90 1.09 -20.36
N MET A 20 5.72 0.53 -20.65
CA MET A 20 5.24 0.36 -22.00
C MET A 20 4.99 1.68 -22.71
N ASP A 21 4.49 2.67 -21.99
CA ASP A 21 4.13 3.98 -22.55
C ASP A 21 5.26 5.02 -22.42
N GLY A 22 6.37 4.66 -21.76
CA GLY A 22 7.44 5.61 -21.46
C GLY A 22 7.01 6.70 -20.48
N ASN A 23 6.02 6.39 -19.63
CA ASN A 23 5.46 7.36 -18.68
C ASN A 23 6.15 7.23 -17.32
N THR A 24 7.17 8.05 -17.11
CA THR A 24 7.96 8.03 -15.88
C THR A 24 7.16 8.52 -14.66
N GLU A 25 6.18 9.40 -14.87
CA GLU A 25 5.32 9.89 -13.78
C GLU A 25 4.47 8.77 -13.20
N LEU A 26 3.96 7.88 -14.06
CA LEU A 26 3.15 6.75 -13.63
C LEU A 26 3.99 5.76 -12.82
N MET A 27 5.22 5.51 -13.25
CA MET A 27 6.16 4.66 -12.53
C MET A 27 6.51 5.25 -11.16
N ALA A 28 6.77 6.56 -11.12
CA ALA A 28 7.06 7.27 -9.87
C ALA A 28 5.87 7.24 -8.91
N PHE A 29 4.65 7.36 -9.42
CA PHE A 29 3.45 7.25 -8.59
C PHE A 29 3.32 5.85 -7.99
N ALA A 30 3.58 4.80 -8.77
CA ALA A 30 3.54 3.43 -8.27
C ALA A 30 4.53 3.23 -7.12
N ASP A 31 5.75 3.75 -7.25
CA ASP A 31 6.77 3.67 -6.20
C ASP A 31 6.33 4.44 -4.95
N LYS A 32 5.74 5.62 -5.13
CA LYS A 32 5.25 6.44 -4.03
C LYS A 32 4.13 5.75 -3.28
N LEU A 33 3.22 5.11 -3.99
CA LEU A 33 2.10 4.38 -3.40
C LEU A 33 2.59 3.17 -2.61
N GLU A 34 3.56 2.44 -3.13
CA GLU A 34 4.15 1.30 -2.42
C GLU A 34 4.84 1.76 -1.14
N LYS A 35 5.61 2.84 -1.21
CA LYS A 35 6.29 3.39 -0.04
C LYS A 35 5.30 3.84 1.02
N ALA A 36 4.25 4.55 0.62
CA ALA A 36 3.20 5.01 1.53
C ALA A 36 2.51 3.82 2.21
N THR A 37 2.28 2.74 1.48
CA THR A 37 1.67 1.52 2.03
C THR A 37 2.59 0.88 3.08
N ILE A 38 3.86 0.73 2.76
CA ILE A 38 4.85 0.14 3.68
C ILE A 38 4.99 1.01 4.93
N ASP A 39 5.10 2.32 4.76
CA ASP A 39 5.23 3.25 5.89
C ASP A 39 4.02 3.19 6.82
N THR A 40 2.82 3.06 6.26
CA THR A 40 1.59 2.92 7.04
C THR A 40 1.63 1.65 7.89
N ILE A 41 2.07 0.54 7.32
CA ILE A 41 2.19 -0.73 8.04
C ILE A 41 3.27 -0.63 9.12
N GLU A 42 4.39 -0.01 8.83
CA GLU A 42 5.49 0.15 9.80
C GLU A 42 5.10 1.03 10.98
N GLU A 43 4.15 1.93 10.80
CA GLU A 43 3.57 2.71 11.90
C GLU A 43 2.62 1.89 12.77
N GLY A 44 2.35 0.64 12.39
CA GLY A 44 1.46 -0.26 13.12
C GLY A 44 0.00 -0.20 12.68
N LYS A 45 -0.30 0.52 11.61
CA LYS A 45 -1.67 0.61 11.06
C LYS A 45 -1.82 -0.42 9.96
N MET A 46 -2.80 -1.32 10.10
CA MET A 46 -2.95 -2.41 9.14
C MET A 46 -4.34 -3.02 9.21
N THR A 47 -4.67 -3.85 8.21
CA THR A 47 -5.91 -4.59 8.21
C THR A 47 -5.83 -5.76 9.18
N LYS A 48 -7.00 -6.33 9.54
CA LYS A 48 -7.08 -7.44 10.48
C LYS A 48 -6.24 -8.64 10.05
N ASP A 49 -6.27 -8.98 8.77
CA ASP A 49 -5.53 -10.13 8.25
C ASP A 49 -4.03 -9.98 8.48
N LEU A 50 -3.51 -8.80 8.24
CA LEU A 50 -2.10 -8.51 8.44
C LEU A 50 -1.75 -8.43 9.93
N ALA A 51 -2.65 -7.90 10.74
CA ALA A 51 -2.45 -7.81 12.19
C ALA A 51 -2.28 -9.17 12.85
N LEU A 52 -2.89 -10.21 12.28
CA LEU A 52 -2.79 -11.58 12.81
C LEU A 52 -1.40 -12.19 12.62
N ILE A 53 -0.64 -11.73 11.65
CA ILE A 53 0.67 -12.31 11.31
C ILE A 53 1.83 -11.34 11.53
N THR A 54 1.56 -10.10 11.93
CA THR A 54 2.61 -9.08 12.11
C THR A 54 3.46 -9.37 13.35
N THR A 55 4.73 -8.99 13.28
CA THR A 55 5.64 -9.00 14.43
C THR A 55 5.62 -7.66 15.17
N ILE A 56 4.94 -6.66 14.62
CA ILE A 56 4.82 -5.34 15.23
C ILE A 56 3.90 -5.44 16.47
N PRO A 57 4.35 -4.97 17.64
CA PRO A 57 3.52 -5.04 18.84
C PRO A 57 2.37 -4.04 18.79
N ASN A 58 1.22 -4.45 19.32
CA ASN A 58 0.02 -3.61 19.44
C ASN A 58 -0.39 -2.92 18.12
N PRO A 59 -0.63 -3.68 17.04
CA PRO A 59 -1.02 -3.07 15.78
C PRO A 59 -2.39 -2.40 15.89
N THR A 60 -2.54 -1.25 15.21
CA THR A 60 -3.83 -0.59 15.08
C THR A 60 -4.58 -1.25 13.93
N VAL A 61 -5.66 -1.96 14.24
CA VAL A 61 -6.45 -2.65 13.21
C VAL A 61 -7.43 -1.68 12.58
N LEU A 62 -7.35 -1.55 11.27
CA LEU A 62 -8.23 -0.70 10.49
C LEU A 62 -9.01 -1.56 9.49
N ASN A 63 -10.22 -1.13 9.13
CA ASN A 63 -10.91 -1.76 8.01
C ASN A 63 -10.23 -1.32 6.71
N SER A 64 -10.59 -1.96 5.59
CA SER A 64 -9.94 -1.68 4.31
C SER A 64 -10.08 -0.21 3.90
N GLU A 65 -11.23 0.39 4.14
CA GLU A 65 -11.47 1.78 3.79
C GLU A 65 -10.56 2.74 4.58
N ASP A 66 -10.48 2.55 5.89
CA ASP A 66 -9.66 3.40 6.75
C ASP A 66 -8.17 3.18 6.49
N PHE A 67 -7.78 1.94 6.18
CA PHE A 67 -6.40 1.62 5.81
C PHE A 67 -6.00 2.36 4.53
N ILE A 68 -6.85 2.33 3.52
CA ILE A 68 -6.60 3.03 2.25
C ILE A 68 -6.54 4.55 2.48
N LYS A 69 -7.42 5.09 3.33
CA LYS A 69 -7.36 6.52 3.69
C LYS A 69 -6.06 6.90 4.37
N ALA A 70 -5.56 6.06 5.28
CA ALA A 70 -4.29 6.29 5.96
C ALA A 70 -3.12 6.33 4.97
N ILE A 71 -3.15 5.46 3.96
CA ILE A 71 -2.15 5.45 2.89
C ILE A 71 -2.25 6.72 2.06
N ALA A 72 -3.47 7.10 1.68
CA ALA A 72 -3.70 8.28 0.84
C ALA A 72 -3.20 9.56 1.50
N GLU A 73 -3.29 9.67 2.82
CA GLU A 73 -2.79 10.83 3.56
C GLU A 73 -1.28 11.01 3.42
N LYS A 74 -0.55 9.97 3.06
CA LYS A 74 0.90 10.01 2.87
C LYS A 74 1.31 10.35 1.43
N LEU A 75 0.36 10.37 0.54
CA LEU A 75 0.58 10.73 -0.85
C LEU A 75 0.52 12.26 -1.01
#